data_47ed49a2a41802c20efb043fd402cd60
#
_entry.id   47ed49a2a41802c20efb043fd402cd60
#
_cell.length_a   1.000
_cell.length_b   1.000
_cell.length_c   1.000
_cell.angle_alpha   90.00
_cell.angle_beta   90.00
_cell.angle_gamma   90.00
#
_symmetry.space_group_name_H-M   'P 1'
#
loop_
_entity.id
_entity.type
_entity.pdbx_description
1 polymer ?
#
loop_
_entity_poly.entity_id
_entity_poly.type
_entity_poly.pdbx_seq_one_letter_code
_entity_poly.pdbx_strand_id
1 'polypeptide(L)'
;MTKNHEIKLAKVGKLVLVSGCEKPVPTRNLRILQAGKETKTDMLNPVMQRCSCREYAETAVPEELLRQLAAAGMQAPSAKNERPWEFLIVCSDEGKQKLAQASPYAKMCTNASAVIVVLADEARISENRPWWVQDVSACTENILIRATELGLGAVWLGMYPRQDRVDAIRKAFALPDRYVPFAAVPVGYPKKPLCPQDRFDETRIRWVR
;
A
#
# COMPACT_ATOMS: atom_id res chain seq x y z
N MET A 1 -19.61 -6.80 44.59
CA MET A 1 -19.81 -8.12 43.97
C MET A 1 -19.71 -7.94 42.47
N THR A 2 -18.50 -8.06 41.95
CA THR A 2 -18.16 -7.88 40.54
C THR A 2 -18.03 -9.28 39.92
N LYS A 3 -18.87 -9.58 38.93
CA LYS A 3 -18.81 -10.85 38.19
C LYS A 3 -17.73 -10.78 37.12
N ASN A 4 -16.69 -11.55 37.30
CA ASN A 4 -15.69 -11.87 36.27
C ASN A 4 -16.36 -12.68 35.14
N HIS A 5 -16.28 -12.19 33.92
CA HIS A 5 -16.58 -12.97 32.72
C HIS A 5 -15.26 -13.57 32.21
N GLU A 6 -15.05 -14.83 32.55
CA GLU A 6 -14.02 -15.65 31.91
C GLU A 6 -14.43 -15.95 30.46
N ILE A 7 -13.62 -15.49 29.53
CA ILE A 7 -13.74 -15.90 28.12
C ILE A 7 -12.97 -17.21 27.96
N LYS A 8 -13.72 -18.30 27.83
CA LYS A 8 -13.16 -19.61 27.43
C LYS A 8 -12.68 -19.57 26.00
N LEU A 9 -11.36 -19.57 25.80
CA LEU A 9 -10.72 -19.79 24.51
C LEU A 9 -10.87 -21.27 24.12
N ALA A 10 -11.71 -21.56 23.14
CA ALA A 10 -11.77 -22.88 22.52
C ALA A 10 -10.52 -23.10 21.65
N LYS A 11 -9.79 -24.19 21.91
CA LYS A 11 -8.75 -24.71 21.02
C LYS A 11 -9.37 -25.04 19.65
N VAL A 12 -9.02 -24.30 18.61
CA VAL A 12 -9.28 -24.70 17.24
C VAL A 12 -7.93 -24.76 16.52
N GLY A 13 -7.36 -25.94 16.55
CA GLY A 13 -6.37 -26.34 15.57
C GLY A 13 -7.08 -26.65 14.26
N LYS A 14 -7.04 -25.76 13.29
CA LYS A 14 -7.30 -26.09 11.88
C LYS A 14 -6.64 -25.04 11.01
N LEU A 15 -5.81 -25.53 10.08
CA LEU A 15 -5.35 -24.81 8.90
C LEU A 15 -6.55 -24.13 8.26
N VAL A 16 -6.54 -22.80 8.18
CA VAL A 16 -7.49 -22.07 7.35
C VAL A 16 -6.99 -22.21 5.91
N LEU A 17 -7.53 -23.21 5.22
CA LEU A 17 -7.41 -23.28 3.76
C LEU A 17 -8.23 -22.15 3.19
N VAL A 18 -7.57 -21.14 2.64
CA VAL A 18 -8.21 -20.10 1.85
C VAL A 18 -8.66 -20.77 0.55
N SER A 19 -9.95 -21.12 0.47
CA SER A 19 -10.54 -21.70 -0.73
C SER A 19 -10.44 -20.68 -1.88
N GLY A 20 -9.67 -21.02 -2.91
CA GLY A 20 -9.51 -20.18 -4.11
C GLY A 20 -8.07 -19.90 -4.54
N CYS A 21 -7.08 -20.33 -3.78
CA CYS A 21 -5.68 -20.31 -4.20
C CYS A 21 -5.25 -21.74 -4.55
N GLU A 22 -5.09 -22.04 -5.84
CA GLU A 22 -4.74 -23.40 -6.32
C GLU A 22 -3.32 -23.86 -5.94
N LYS A 23 -2.52 -23.02 -5.31
CA LYS A 23 -1.17 -23.38 -4.83
C LYS A 23 -1.03 -23.01 -3.35
N PRO A 24 -0.75 -23.99 -2.47
CA PRO A 24 -0.40 -23.68 -1.09
C PRO A 24 0.85 -22.79 -1.10
N VAL A 25 0.80 -21.67 -0.35
CA VAL A 25 1.99 -20.86 -0.11
C VAL A 25 3.00 -21.76 0.60
N PRO A 26 4.21 -21.96 0.04
CA PRO A 26 5.19 -22.85 0.66
C PRO A 26 5.59 -22.27 2.02
N THR A 27 5.25 -22.96 3.09
CA THR A 27 5.64 -22.60 4.47
C THR A 27 7.15 -22.72 4.71
N ARG A 28 7.93 -23.09 3.69
CA ARG A 28 9.36 -23.41 3.81
C ARG A 28 10.27 -22.23 4.20
N ASN A 29 9.87 -21.00 3.94
CA ASN A 29 10.73 -19.83 4.17
C ASN A 29 10.47 -19.08 5.49
N LEU A 30 9.49 -19.51 6.28
CA LEU A 30 9.33 -19.03 7.67
C LEU A 30 10.46 -19.50 8.62
N ARG A 31 11.34 -20.43 8.15
CA ARG A 31 12.43 -20.99 8.98
C ARG A 31 13.66 -20.08 9.16
N ILE A 32 13.79 -18.99 8.40
CA ILE A 32 14.99 -18.13 8.48
C ILE A 32 15.03 -17.28 9.75
N LEU A 33 13.91 -17.14 10.47
CA LEU A 33 13.86 -16.40 11.74
C LEU A 33 13.78 -17.32 12.99
N GLN A 34 13.94 -18.64 12.83
CA GLN A 34 13.82 -19.57 13.96
C GLN A 34 15.15 -19.79 14.68
N ALA A 35 15.64 -18.77 15.39
CA ALA A 35 16.41 -18.98 16.62
C ALA A 35 15.59 -18.66 17.88
N GLY A 36 14.27 -18.59 17.80
CA GLY A 36 13.38 -18.31 18.94
C GLY A 36 11.94 -18.71 18.63
N LYS A 37 11.29 -19.29 19.62
CA LYS A 37 9.91 -19.81 19.61
C LYS A 37 8.99 -19.12 18.62
N GLU A 38 8.31 -19.89 17.75
CA GLU A 38 7.21 -19.42 16.90
C GLU A 38 6.20 -18.61 17.72
N THR A 39 6.19 -17.31 17.54
CA THR A 39 5.18 -16.45 18.13
C THR A 39 4.07 -16.25 17.09
N LYS A 40 2.83 -16.13 17.56
CA LYS A 40 1.61 -15.87 16.76
C LYS A 40 1.74 -14.65 15.83
N THR A 41 2.81 -13.88 15.94
CA THR A 41 3.13 -12.65 15.22
C THR A 41 3.57 -12.90 13.77
N ASP A 42 4.07 -14.11 13.45
CA ASP A 42 4.59 -14.41 12.09
C ASP A 42 3.48 -14.55 11.03
N MET A 43 2.25 -14.81 11.43
CA MET A 43 1.13 -14.95 10.49
C MET A 43 0.57 -13.60 9.98
N LEU A 44 0.99 -12.47 10.55
CA LEU A 44 0.44 -11.15 10.25
C LEU A 44 1.52 -10.12 9.85
N ASN A 45 2.65 -10.57 9.29
CA ASN A 45 3.64 -9.61 8.78
C ASN A 45 3.11 -8.95 7.48
N PRO A 46 2.65 -7.68 7.54
CA PRO A 46 2.02 -7.02 6.40
C PRO A 46 2.97 -6.87 5.21
N VAL A 47 4.27 -6.80 5.44
CA VAL A 47 5.29 -6.77 4.37
C VAL A 47 5.25 -8.05 3.55
N MET A 48 5.17 -9.21 4.22
CA MET A 48 5.13 -10.52 3.56
C MET A 48 3.76 -10.81 2.93
N GLN A 49 2.69 -10.21 3.45
CA GLN A 49 1.32 -10.38 2.97
C GLN A 49 0.95 -9.40 1.85
N ARG A 50 1.69 -8.29 1.72
CA ARG A 50 1.39 -7.28 0.73
C ARG A 50 1.46 -7.86 -0.70
N CYS A 51 0.36 -7.74 -1.41
CA CYS A 51 0.32 -7.99 -2.85
C CYS A 51 -0.56 -6.95 -3.56
N SER A 52 -0.38 -6.80 -4.87
CA SER A 52 -1.12 -5.82 -5.67
C SER A 52 -2.56 -6.28 -5.89
N CYS A 53 -3.52 -5.50 -5.37
CA CYS A 53 -4.95 -5.69 -5.56
C CYS A 53 -5.46 -4.76 -6.68
N ARG A 54 -6.23 -5.30 -7.62
CA ARG A 54 -6.81 -4.54 -8.74
C ARG A 54 -8.31 -4.79 -8.92
N GLU A 55 -8.91 -5.64 -8.07
CA GLU A 55 -10.34 -5.91 -8.05
C GLU A 55 -10.87 -5.62 -6.64
N TYR A 56 -11.85 -4.75 -6.55
CA TYR A 56 -12.39 -4.26 -5.28
C TYR A 56 -13.85 -4.63 -5.13
N ALA A 57 -14.27 -4.87 -3.89
CA ALA A 57 -15.68 -4.96 -3.52
C ALA A 57 -16.31 -3.56 -3.53
N GLU A 58 -17.64 -3.50 -3.66
CA GLU A 58 -18.38 -2.22 -3.69
C GLU A 58 -18.44 -1.53 -2.32
N THR A 59 -17.97 -2.19 -1.25
CA THR A 59 -17.95 -1.66 0.10
C THR A 59 -17.04 -0.42 0.19
N ALA A 60 -17.59 0.69 0.66
CA ALA A 60 -16.83 1.90 0.86
C ALA A 60 -15.82 1.76 2.00
N VAL A 61 -14.61 2.26 1.79
CA VAL A 61 -13.58 2.37 2.84
C VAL A 61 -13.88 3.63 3.66
N PRO A 62 -14.03 3.53 4.98
CA PRO A 62 -14.25 4.68 5.85
C PRO A 62 -13.13 5.72 5.72
N GLU A 63 -13.49 7.01 5.79
CA GLU A 63 -12.53 8.12 5.71
C GLU A 63 -11.42 8.01 6.76
N GLU A 64 -11.75 7.52 7.95
CA GLU A 64 -10.77 7.28 9.02
C GLU A 64 -9.66 6.31 8.61
N LEU A 65 -9.98 5.25 7.87
CA LEU A 65 -8.97 4.33 7.35
C LEU A 65 -8.12 4.99 6.27
N LEU A 66 -8.72 5.84 5.41
CA LEU A 66 -7.96 6.60 4.41
C LEU A 66 -6.98 7.58 5.08
N ARG A 67 -7.38 8.22 6.18
CA ARG A 67 -6.50 9.07 7.01
C ARG A 67 -5.34 8.26 7.61
N GLN A 68 -5.60 7.05 8.09
CA GLN A 68 -4.55 6.16 8.61
C GLN A 68 -3.55 5.75 7.53
N LEU A 69 -4.00 5.55 6.29
CA LEU A 69 -3.11 5.28 5.16
C LEU A 69 -2.19 6.47 4.86
N ALA A 70 -2.74 7.68 4.80
CA ALA A 70 -1.96 8.89 4.60
C ALA A 70 -0.98 9.11 5.77
N ALA A 71 -1.43 8.90 7.01
CA ALA A 71 -0.58 8.99 8.20
C ALA A 71 0.60 8.00 8.16
N ALA A 72 0.37 6.76 7.71
CA ALA A 72 1.43 5.78 7.52
C ALA A 72 2.45 6.25 6.46
N GLY A 73 1.97 6.81 5.35
CA GLY A 73 2.83 7.43 4.34
C GLY A 73 3.71 8.52 4.94
N MET A 74 3.16 9.37 5.79
CA MET A 74 3.88 10.47 6.46
C MET A 74 4.99 9.99 7.42
N GLN A 75 4.97 8.72 7.86
CA GLN A 75 6.02 8.12 8.71
C GLN A 75 7.25 7.67 7.91
N ALA A 76 7.25 7.82 6.60
CA ALA A 76 8.41 7.47 5.80
C ALA A 76 9.63 8.33 6.18
N PRO A 77 10.86 7.79 6.09
CA PRO A 77 12.05 8.61 6.15
C PRO A 77 12.16 9.49 4.91
N SER A 78 12.82 10.62 5.03
CA SER A 78 13.16 11.47 3.89
C SER A 78 14.55 12.07 4.06
N ALA A 79 15.23 12.32 2.95
CA ALA A 79 16.54 12.95 2.98
C ALA A 79 16.44 14.34 3.63
N LYS A 80 17.33 14.62 4.59
CA LYS A 80 17.32 15.84 5.42
C LYS A 80 15.98 16.10 6.17
N ASN A 81 15.13 15.08 6.28
CA ASN A 81 13.80 15.20 6.88
C ASN A 81 12.91 16.25 6.18
N GLU A 82 13.03 16.38 4.86
CA GLU A 82 12.27 17.37 4.08
C GLU A 82 10.80 17.01 3.94
N ARG A 83 10.47 15.71 3.99
CA ARG A 83 9.08 15.22 3.94
C ARG A 83 8.29 15.85 2.78
N PRO A 84 8.74 15.62 1.51
CA PRO A 84 8.23 16.35 0.34
C PRO A 84 6.89 15.83 -0.17
N TRP A 85 6.19 15.02 0.60
CA TRP A 85 4.92 14.40 0.20
C TRP A 85 3.71 15.26 0.54
N GLU A 86 2.74 15.25 -0.36
CA GLU A 86 1.37 15.71 -0.17
C GLU A 86 0.43 14.63 -0.71
N PHE A 87 -0.83 14.68 -0.31
CA PHE A 87 -1.81 13.65 -0.69
C PHE A 87 -3.07 14.28 -1.26
N LEU A 88 -3.51 13.79 -2.42
CA LEU A 88 -4.83 14.04 -2.95
C LEU A 88 -5.65 12.76 -2.83
N ILE A 89 -6.64 12.74 -1.95
CA ILE A 89 -7.53 11.59 -1.75
C ILE A 89 -8.79 11.81 -2.56
N VAL A 90 -9.01 10.93 -3.56
CA VAL A 90 -10.10 11.02 -4.53
C VAL A 90 -11.12 9.93 -4.24
N CYS A 91 -12.32 10.34 -3.77
CA CYS A 91 -13.42 9.45 -3.47
C CYS A 91 -14.56 9.55 -4.50
N SER A 92 -14.70 10.69 -5.20
CA SER A 92 -15.76 10.89 -6.17
C SER A 92 -15.58 10.04 -7.42
N ASP A 93 -16.67 9.53 -8.00
CA ASP A 93 -16.62 8.72 -9.21
C ASP A 93 -16.06 9.50 -10.39
N GLU A 94 -16.40 10.79 -10.52
CA GLU A 94 -15.82 11.65 -11.55
C GLU A 94 -14.30 11.76 -11.41
N GLY A 95 -13.80 11.99 -10.20
CA GLY A 95 -12.36 12.07 -9.93
C GLY A 95 -11.64 10.76 -10.22
N LYS A 96 -12.24 9.61 -9.83
CA LYS A 96 -11.70 8.27 -10.11
C LYS A 96 -11.65 7.99 -11.61
N GLN A 97 -12.65 8.44 -12.39
CA GLN A 97 -12.64 8.34 -13.84
C GLN A 97 -11.52 9.18 -14.48
N LYS A 98 -11.30 10.41 -14.00
CA LYS A 98 -10.18 11.25 -14.45
C LYS A 98 -8.83 10.56 -14.22
N LEU A 99 -8.64 9.92 -13.06
CA LEU A 99 -7.43 9.15 -12.77
C LEU A 99 -7.30 7.92 -13.67
N ALA A 100 -8.40 7.22 -13.95
CA ALA A 100 -8.38 6.07 -14.85
C ALA A 100 -7.96 6.44 -16.27
N GLN A 101 -8.23 7.67 -16.71
CA GLN A 101 -7.85 8.19 -18.04
C GLN A 101 -6.39 8.65 -18.09
N ALA A 102 -5.77 8.95 -16.96
CA ALA A 102 -4.38 9.42 -16.91
C ALA A 102 -3.35 8.35 -17.30
N SER A 103 -3.74 7.06 -17.30
CA SER A 103 -2.83 5.96 -17.67
C SER A 103 -3.63 4.75 -18.19
N PRO A 104 -3.16 4.05 -19.23
CA PRO A 104 -3.80 2.83 -19.73
C PRO A 104 -3.84 1.70 -18.66
N TYR A 105 -3.01 1.80 -17.64
CA TYR A 105 -2.93 0.83 -16.53
C TYR A 105 -3.74 1.24 -15.30
N ALA A 106 -4.53 2.33 -15.36
CA ALA A 106 -5.24 2.88 -14.21
C ALA A 106 -6.75 2.56 -14.20
N LYS A 107 -7.23 1.67 -15.07
CA LYS A 107 -8.67 1.33 -15.18
C LYS A 107 -9.31 0.94 -13.85
N MET A 108 -8.58 0.26 -12.96
CA MET A 108 -9.09 -0.17 -11.66
C MET A 108 -9.40 1.00 -10.71
N CYS A 109 -8.94 2.22 -11.00
CA CYS A 109 -9.29 3.40 -10.21
C CYS A 109 -10.81 3.62 -10.18
N THR A 110 -11.53 3.29 -11.25
CA THR A 110 -13.00 3.48 -11.32
C THR A 110 -13.76 2.63 -10.32
N ASN A 111 -13.24 1.43 -10.02
CA ASN A 111 -13.89 0.46 -9.14
C ASN A 111 -13.30 0.46 -7.72
N ALA A 112 -12.27 1.26 -7.47
CA ALA A 112 -11.71 1.41 -6.14
C ALA A 112 -12.65 2.25 -5.25
N SER A 113 -12.62 2.03 -3.94
CA SER A 113 -13.37 2.85 -3.00
C SER A 113 -12.84 4.29 -2.98
N ALA A 114 -11.51 4.43 -3.00
CA ALA A 114 -10.83 5.70 -3.12
C ALA A 114 -9.51 5.52 -3.88
N VAL A 115 -8.92 6.62 -4.33
CA VAL A 115 -7.56 6.64 -4.88
C VAL A 115 -6.75 7.70 -4.12
N ILE A 116 -5.62 7.29 -3.53
CA ILE A 116 -4.67 8.22 -2.91
C ILE A 116 -3.61 8.55 -3.96
N VAL A 117 -3.57 9.81 -4.40
CA VAL A 117 -2.49 10.30 -5.25
C VAL A 117 -1.41 10.85 -4.35
N VAL A 118 -0.23 10.24 -4.39
CA VAL A 118 0.97 10.75 -3.71
C VAL A 118 1.61 11.78 -4.61
N LEU A 119 1.77 12.99 -4.08
CA LEU A 119 2.36 14.13 -4.77
C LEU A 119 3.71 14.45 -4.13
N ALA A 120 4.69 14.84 -4.91
CA ALA A 120 5.86 15.56 -4.39
C ALA A 120 5.60 17.07 -4.44
N ASP A 121 5.88 17.77 -3.35
CA ASP A 121 5.86 19.23 -3.29
C ASP A 121 7.28 19.76 -3.50
N GLU A 122 7.54 20.29 -4.70
CA GLU A 122 8.86 20.83 -5.07
C GLU A 122 9.30 21.98 -4.16
N ALA A 123 8.36 22.71 -3.54
CA ALA A 123 8.70 23.77 -2.60
C ALA A 123 9.37 23.25 -1.29
N ARG A 124 9.26 21.96 -1.01
CA ARG A 124 9.91 21.29 0.14
C ARG A 124 11.22 20.62 -0.22
N ILE A 125 11.59 20.58 -1.49
CA ILE A 125 12.78 19.91 -2.00
C ILE A 125 13.88 20.96 -2.13
N SER A 126 15.02 20.77 -1.43
CA SER A 126 16.19 21.62 -1.61
C SER A 126 16.71 21.51 -3.04
N GLU A 127 17.28 22.60 -3.55
CA GLU A 127 17.83 22.64 -4.91
C GLU A 127 18.78 21.46 -5.22
N ASN A 128 18.72 20.96 -6.47
CA ASN A 128 19.58 19.89 -7.01
C ASN A 128 19.51 18.55 -6.27
N ARG A 129 18.35 18.20 -5.72
CA ARG A 129 18.21 16.94 -4.98
C ARG A 129 17.35 15.91 -5.70
N PRO A 130 17.97 14.85 -6.22
CA PRO A 130 17.23 13.75 -6.87
C PRO A 130 16.56 12.78 -5.88
N TRP A 131 16.80 12.91 -4.57
CA TRP A 131 16.38 11.96 -3.52
C TRP A 131 14.88 11.96 -3.26
N TRP A 132 14.16 13.02 -3.60
CA TRP A 132 12.72 13.10 -3.39
C TRP A 132 11.94 11.91 -3.97
N VAL A 133 12.44 11.35 -5.08
CA VAL A 133 11.85 10.14 -5.68
C VAL A 133 11.92 8.96 -4.72
N GLN A 134 13.03 8.80 -3.99
CA GLN A 134 13.19 7.75 -2.99
C GLN A 134 12.30 8.04 -1.77
N ASP A 135 12.23 9.29 -1.34
CA ASP A 135 11.41 9.73 -0.21
C ASP A 135 9.92 9.42 -0.44
N VAL A 136 9.38 9.83 -1.59
CA VAL A 136 7.96 9.56 -1.92
C VAL A 136 7.72 8.09 -2.29
N SER A 137 8.75 7.33 -2.71
CA SER A 137 8.67 5.89 -2.87
C SER A 137 8.49 5.19 -1.52
N ALA A 138 9.30 5.56 -0.52
CA ALA A 138 9.16 5.05 0.83
C ALA A 138 7.78 5.39 1.43
N CYS A 139 7.32 6.62 1.22
CA CYS A 139 5.98 7.06 1.60
C CYS A 139 4.89 6.19 0.95
N THR A 140 4.99 5.94 -0.35
CA THR A 140 4.02 5.12 -1.09
C THR A 140 4.01 3.68 -0.59
N GLU A 141 5.17 3.06 -0.34
CA GLU A 141 5.24 1.69 0.15
C GLU A 141 4.65 1.57 1.57
N ASN A 142 4.86 2.55 2.46
CA ASN A 142 4.22 2.57 3.78
C ASN A 142 2.69 2.55 3.68
N ILE A 143 2.10 3.27 2.70
CA ILE A 143 0.66 3.23 2.43
C ILE A 143 0.21 1.81 2.05
N LEU A 144 0.96 1.13 1.17
CA LEU A 144 0.63 -0.23 0.73
C LEU A 144 0.72 -1.25 1.87
N ILE A 145 1.75 -1.15 2.70
CA ILE A 145 1.94 -2.01 3.89
C ILE A 145 0.79 -1.79 4.87
N ARG A 146 0.45 -0.51 5.16
CA ARG A 146 -0.64 -0.19 6.07
C ARG A 146 -2.00 -0.63 5.54
N ALA A 147 -2.25 -0.52 4.23
CA ALA A 147 -3.46 -1.04 3.61
C ALA A 147 -3.60 -2.55 3.86
N THR A 148 -2.51 -3.31 3.68
CA THR A 148 -2.49 -4.76 3.95
C THR A 148 -2.78 -5.07 5.42
N GLU A 149 -2.19 -4.34 6.35
CA GLU A 149 -2.41 -4.49 7.79
C GLU A 149 -3.88 -4.23 8.19
N LEU A 150 -4.54 -3.29 7.50
CA LEU A 150 -5.95 -2.95 7.70
C LEU A 150 -6.92 -3.89 6.94
N GLY A 151 -6.42 -4.93 6.27
CA GLY A 151 -7.24 -5.84 5.47
C GLY A 151 -7.74 -5.22 4.15
N LEU A 152 -7.14 -4.10 3.73
CA LEU A 152 -7.45 -3.43 2.46
C LEU A 152 -6.53 -3.93 1.35
N GLY A 153 -7.06 -3.89 0.13
CA GLY A 153 -6.29 -4.10 -1.09
C GLY A 153 -5.85 -2.77 -1.69
N ALA A 154 -4.62 -2.72 -2.19
CA ALA A 154 -4.08 -1.56 -2.88
C ALA A 154 -3.10 -1.97 -3.98
N VAL A 155 -2.82 -1.05 -4.90
CA VAL A 155 -1.77 -1.24 -5.91
C VAL A 155 -1.08 0.09 -6.20
N TRP A 156 0.21 0.05 -6.46
CA TRP A 156 1.00 1.20 -6.90
C TRP A 156 0.88 1.38 -8.41
N LEU A 157 0.32 2.50 -8.85
CA LEU A 157 0.32 2.94 -10.24
C LEU A 157 1.33 4.08 -10.40
N GLY A 158 2.45 3.84 -11.09
CA GLY A 158 3.47 4.85 -11.33
C GLY A 158 2.96 5.93 -12.28
N MET A 159 3.03 7.19 -11.85
CA MET A 159 2.76 8.36 -12.70
C MET A 159 4.08 8.97 -13.15
N TYR A 160 4.88 9.47 -12.23
CA TYR A 160 6.26 9.86 -12.51
C TYR A 160 7.14 8.61 -12.82
N PRO A 161 8.09 8.66 -13.77
CA PRO A 161 8.59 9.83 -14.51
C PRO A 161 7.87 10.11 -15.85
N ARG A 162 6.68 9.58 -16.06
CA ARG A 162 5.92 9.75 -17.29
C ARG A 162 5.25 11.12 -17.30
N GLN A 163 5.84 12.08 -18.02
CA GLN A 163 5.36 13.46 -18.04
C GLN A 163 3.91 13.56 -18.54
N ASP A 164 3.54 12.76 -19.54
CA ASP A 164 2.17 12.67 -20.04
C ASP A 164 1.14 12.36 -18.95
N ARG A 165 1.49 11.47 -18.01
CA ARG A 165 0.62 11.12 -16.87
C ARG A 165 0.61 12.20 -15.79
N VAL A 166 1.78 12.77 -15.51
CA VAL A 166 1.91 13.87 -14.54
C VAL A 166 1.04 15.04 -14.97
N ASP A 167 1.14 15.46 -16.25
CA ASP A 167 0.38 16.59 -16.78
C ASP A 167 -1.12 16.30 -16.86
N ALA A 168 -1.49 15.06 -17.21
CA ALA A 168 -2.90 14.64 -17.20
C ALA A 168 -3.53 14.80 -15.81
N ILE A 169 -2.84 14.40 -14.74
CA ILE A 169 -3.35 14.52 -13.36
C ILE A 169 -3.34 15.99 -12.91
N ARG A 170 -2.27 16.74 -13.18
CA ARG A 170 -2.22 18.18 -12.87
C ARG A 170 -3.42 18.90 -13.48
N LYS A 171 -3.67 18.69 -14.76
CA LYS A 171 -4.78 19.30 -15.49
C LYS A 171 -6.14 18.84 -14.93
N ALA A 172 -6.31 17.52 -14.67
CA ALA A 172 -7.58 16.96 -14.23
C ALA A 172 -8.04 17.50 -12.87
N PHE A 173 -7.08 17.86 -11.98
CA PHE A 173 -7.35 18.31 -10.63
C PHE A 173 -6.92 19.77 -10.37
N ALA A 174 -6.56 20.50 -11.42
CA ALA A 174 -6.10 21.90 -11.33
C ALA A 174 -4.98 22.08 -10.27
N LEU A 175 -4.04 21.13 -10.22
CA LEU A 175 -2.94 21.17 -9.26
C LEU A 175 -1.93 22.25 -9.66
N PRO A 176 -1.42 23.05 -8.71
CA PRO A 176 -0.29 23.94 -8.93
C PRO A 176 0.93 23.21 -9.49
N ASP A 177 1.75 23.86 -10.32
CA ASP A 177 2.91 23.26 -10.99
C ASP A 177 3.93 22.66 -10.03
N ARG A 178 4.04 23.23 -8.82
CA ARG A 178 4.94 22.71 -7.78
C ARG A 178 4.62 21.29 -7.32
N TYR A 179 3.41 20.80 -7.57
CA TYR A 179 3.06 19.43 -7.21
C TYR A 179 3.33 18.47 -8.36
N VAL A 180 4.12 17.46 -8.08
CA VAL A 180 4.43 16.39 -9.04
C VAL A 180 3.66 15.13 -8.65
N PRO A 181 2.61 14.75 -9.38
CA PRO A 181 1.93 13.46 -9.21
C PRO A 181 2.92 12.29 -9.40
N PHE A 182 3.28 11.65 -8.28
CA PHE A 182 4.28 10.59 -8.26
C PHE A 182 3.66 9.20 -8.48
N ALA A 183 2.64 8.88 -7.70
CA ALA A 183 1.92 7.61 -7.78
C ALA A 183 0.43 7.81 -7.52
N ALA A 184 -0.40 6.97 -8.12
CA ALA A 184 -1.79 6.79 -7.72
C ALA A 184 -1.95 5.42 -7.07
N VAL A 185 -2.58 5.39 -5.91
CA VAL A 185 -2.81 4.17 -5.11
C VAL A 185 -4.31 3.97 -4.95
N PRO A 186 -4.97 3.23 -5.86
CA PRO A 186 -6.34 2.82 -5.65
C PRO A 186 -6.43 1.86 -4.47
N VAL A 187 -7.45 2.08 -3.62
CA VAL A 187 -7.68 1.38 -2.35
C VAL A 187 -9.12 0.93 -2.26
N GLY A 188 -9.34 -0.26 -1.72
CA GLY A 188 -10.66 -0.82 -1.46
C GLY A 188 -10.57 -2.15 -0.72
N TYR A 189 -11.68 -2.72 -0.32
CA TYR A 189 -11.71 -4.09 0.17
C TYR A 189 -11.48 -5.04 -1.02
N PRO A 190 -10.59 -6.04 -0.91
CA PRO A 190 -10.36 -6.99 -1.99
C PRO A 190 -11.64 -7.75 -2.35
N LYS A 191 -11.97 -7.87 -3.64
CA LYS A 191 -13.12 -8.66 -4.12
C LYS A 191 -12.89 -10.17 -3.96
N LYS A 192 -11.61 -10.59 -3.95
CA LYS A 192 -11.16 -11.97 -3.79
C LYS A 192 -10.02 -12.02 -2.78
N PRO A 193 -9.80 -13.16 -2.11
CA PRO A 193 -8.63 -13.33 -1.27
C PRO A 193 -7.34 -12.99 -2.01
N LEU A 194 -6.47 -12.24 -1.37
CA LEU A 194 -5.17 -11.90 -1.93
C LEU A 194 -4.20 -13.06 -1.75
N CYS A 195 -3.38 -13.32 -2.77
CA CYS A 195 -2.37 -14.39 -2.76
C CYS A 195 -0.96 -13.77 -2.71
N PRO A 196 -0.36 -13.65 -1.53
CA PRO A 196 1.02 -13.22 -1.39
C PRO A 196 1.96 -14.18 -2.12
N GLN A 197 3.06 -13.65 -2.63
CA GLN A 197 4.10 -14.43 -3.30
C GLN A 197 5.34 -14.49 -2.43
N ASP A 198 5.93 -15.68 -2.30
CA ASP A 198 7.28 -15.81 -1.79
C ASP A 198 8.27 -15.32 -2.86
N ARG A 199 9.05 -14.29 -2.51
CA ARG A 199 10.01 -13.65 -3.39
C ARG A 199 11.43 -13.72 -2.86
N PHE A 200 11.64 -14.48 -1.77
CA PHE A 200 12.98 -14.64 -1.22
C PHE A 200 13.88 -15.38 -2.21
N ASP A 201 15.06 -14.83 -2.44
CA ASP A 201 16.07 -15.38 -3.34
C ASP A 201 17.45 -15.19 -2.67
N GLU A 202 17.96 -16.25 -2.06
CA GLU A 202 19.27 -16.27 -1.37
C GLU A 202 20.40 -15.85 -2.31
N THR A 203 20.31 -16.10 -3.61
CA THR A 203 21.37 -15.78 -4.57
C THR A 203 21.60 -14.28 -4.74
N ARG A 204 20.65 -13.45 -4.27
CA ARG A 204 20.76 -11.98 -4.31
C ARG A 204 21.46 -11.40 -3.10
N ILE A 205 21.84 -12.22 -2.12
CA ILE A 205 22.52 -11.79 -0.92
C ILE A 205 24.04 -11.97 -1.12
N ARG A 206 24.80 -10.97 -0.73
CA ARG A 206 26.27 -11.04 -0.70
C ARG A 206 26.74 -10.76 0.72
N TRP A 207 27.52 -11.68 1.26
CA TRP A 207 28.07 -11.58 2.60
C TRP A 207 29.55 -11.15 2.53
N VAL A 208 29.91 -10.10 3.27
CA VAL A 208 31.29 -9.71 3.55
C VAL A 208 31.51 -9.97 5.01
N ARG A 209 32.45 -10.87 5.33
CA ARG A 209 32.75 -11.32 6.71
C ARG A 209 34.20 -11.03 7.03
#